data_89c92558788b12b8733c24ba8f7ab7e6
#
_entry.id   89c92558788b12b8733c24ba8f7ab7e6
#
_cell.length_a   1.000
_cell.length_b   1.000
_cell.length_c   1.000
_cell.angle_alpha   90.00
_cell.angle_beta   90.00
_cell.angle_gamma   90.00
#
_symmetry.space_group_name_H-M   'P 1'
#
loop_
_entity.id
_entity.type
_entity.pdbx_description
1 polymer ?
#
loop_
_entity_poly.entity_id
_entity_poly.type
_entity_poly.pdbx_seq_one_letter_code
_entity_poly.pdbx_strand_id
1 'polypeptide(L)'
;MIGPIPVSLVRCLNYDPDGVRQSLREALDPLGGMGALISPGHKVLLKPNLLQGKPPEKAVTTHPEVIRAASLEIMEAGGTVFIGDSPGSGSLSSVLSKSGIAGVVEDLGLKVVPFRTPVPVSVPVGGVYHSIELAGEAFEFDLIVNLPKLKTHAQMVLTLAVKNLFGTVVGAAKPSWHLKAGDSDHMAELLLDIYRTVAPGLNILDGVLGMEGNGPGSGAPREVGLLAASPSALALDLVVSSLLGVDAKENPVLRRSMERGLPGSMPEQVKVFGLSPEDASVDDFILPASYTRVDFSLPDFISGPLKRSASSYPFLDPSICTTCGICEGVCPVSAISLFDDGGGDVDKSICINCFCCQEMCPEGAIRPVAGSLLKILKRLGVA
;
A
#
# COMPACT_ATOMS: atom_id res chain seq x y z
N MET A 1 -12.97 28.05 5.43
CA MET A 1 -12.75 26.69 5.96
C MET A 1 -13.08 25.74 4.80
N ILE A 2 -12.16 24.86 4.42
CA ILE A 2 -12.44 23.79 3.48
C ILE A 2 -13.42 22.85 4.18
N GLY A 3 -14.51 22.48 3.53
CA GLY A 3 -15.49 21.54 4.09
C GLY A 3 -14.87 20.15 4.40
N PRO A 4 -15.59 19.26 5.09
CA PRO A 4 -15.07 17.93 5.41
C PRO A 4 -14.77 17.14 4.13
N ILE A 5 -13.66 16.39 4.17
CA ILE A 5 -13.19 15.60 3.04
C ILE A 5 -14.09 14.36 2.87
N PRO A 6 -14.68 14.13 1.70
CA PRO A 6 -15.57 12.99 1.49
C PRO A 6 -14.78 11.69 1.35
N VAL A 7 -15.28 10.63 1.99
CA VAL A 7 -14.91 9.24 1.78
C VAL A 7 -16.17 8.45 1.51
N SER A 8 -16.28 7.83 0.36
CA SER A 8 -17.43 7.01 -0.03
C SER A 8 -17.11 5.52 0.14
N LEU A 9 -18.00 4.78 0.80
CA LEU A 9 -17.91 3.34 1.05
C LEU A 9 -19.08 2.64 0.38
N VAL A 10 -18.81 1.65 -0.46
CA VAL A 10 -19.83 0.92 -1.21
C VAL A 10 -19.61 -0.59 -1.12
N ARG A 11 -20.67 -1.35 -0.95
CA ARG A 11 -20.63 -2.81 -0.96
C ARG A 11 -20.37 -3.30 -2.39
N CYS A 12 -19.36 -4.17 -2.55
CA CYS A 12 -19.03 -4.84 -3.80
C CYS A 12 -18.55 -6.26 -3.45
N LEU A 13 -19.42 -7.25 -3.60
CA LEU A 13 -19.19 -8.59 -3.03
C LEU A 13 -18.29 -9.48 -3.90
N ASN A 14 -18.18 -9.19 -5.18
CA ASN A 14 -17.37 -9.96 -6.12
C ASN A 14 -16.89 -9.09 -7.28
N TYR A 15 -16.14 -9.69 -8.19
CA TYR A 15 -15.60 -8.99 -9.37
C TYR A 15 -16.43 -9.23 -10.64
N ASP A 16 -17.77 -9.36 -10.50
CA ASP A 16 -18.66 -9.28 -11.67
C ASP A 16 -18.47 -7.91 -12.36
N PRO A 17 -18.17 -7.88 -13.69
CA PRO A 17 -17.79 -6.65 -14.36
C PRO A 17 -18.83 -5.53 -14.23
N ASP A 18 -20.13 -5.86 -14.40
CA ASP A 18 -21.22 -4.88 -14.30
C ASP A 18 -21.42 -4.44 -12.84
N GLY A 19 -21.32 -5.37 -11.88
CA GLY A 19 -21.42 -5.11 -10.46
C GLY A 19 -20.29 -4.22 -9.94
N VAL A 20 -19.04 -4.45 -10.35
CA VAL A 20 -17.90 -3.60 -10.00
C VAL A 20 -18.08 -2.20 -10.58
N ARG A 21 -18.50 -2.09 -11.84
CA ARG A 21 -18.73 -0.80 -12.48
C ARG A 21 -19.84 0.00 -11.81
N GLN A 22 -20.95 -0.67 -11.48
CA GLN A 22 -22.06 -0.05 -10.76
C GLN A 22 -21.62 0.44 -9.37
N SER A 23 -20.94 -0.41 -8.60
CA SER A 23 -20.42 -0.05 -7.28
C SER A 23 -19.42 1.12 -7.36
N LEU A 24 -18.59 1.18 -8.42
CA LEU A 24 -17.67 2.30 -8.62
C LEU A 24 -18.43 3.60 -8.90
N ARG A 25 -19.47 3.59 -9.73
CA ARG A 25 -20.34 4.76 -9.96
C ARG A 25 -20.98 5.26 -8.67
N GLU A 26 -21.52 4.34 -7.86
CA GLU A 26 -22.09 4.67 -6.55
C GLU A 26 -21.04 5.26 -5.60
N ALA A 27 -19.79 4.75 -5.63
CA ALA A 27 -18.70 5.31 -4.84
C ALA A 27 -18.28 6.72 -5.30
N LEU A 28 -18.40 7.01 -6.58
CA LEU A 28 -18.04 8.31 -7.16
C LEU A 28 -19.15 9.36 -7.06
N ASP A 29 -20.41 8.95 -6.95
CA ASP A 29 -21.56 9.86 -6.94
C ASP A 29 -21.46 10.96 -5.85
N PRO A 30 -21.15 10.67 -4.57
CA PRO A 30 -20.96 11.69 -3.55
C PRO A 30 -19.77 12.62 -3.81
N LEU A 31 -18.88 12.26 -4.75
CA LEU A 31 -17.70 13.03 -5.15
C LEU A 31 -17.96 13.89 -6.40
N GLY A 32 -19.17 13.82 -6.95
CA GLY A 32 -19.58 14.50 -8.19
C GLY A 32 -19.39 13.68 -9.46
N GLY A 33 -19.06 12.39 -9.34
CA GLY A 33 -18.79 11.48 -10.45
C GLY A 33 -17.44 11.72 -11.14
N MET A 34 -17.09 10.85 -12.07
CA MET A 34 -15.81 10.95 -12.81
C MET A 34 -15.75 12.22 -13.66
N GLY A 35 -16.91 12.66 -14.21
CA GLY A 35 -17.01 13.88 -15.03
C GLY A 35 -16.72 15.19 -14.29
N ALA A 36 -16.76 15.20 -12.94
CA ALA A 36 -16.35 16.37 -12.16
C ALA A 36 -14.82 16.55 -12.12
N LEU A 37 -14.07 15.49 -12.38
CA LEU A 37 -12.59 15.46 -12.32
C LEU A 37 -11.95 15.51 -13.71
N ILE A 38 -12.67 15.09 -14.74
CA ILE A 38 -12.12 14.89 -16.09
C ILE A 38 -12.80 15.83 -17.08
N SER A 39 -12.00 16.56 -17.85
CA SER A 39 -12.44 17.28 -19.03
C SER A 39 -12.10 16.46 -20.29
N PRO A 40 -12.89 16.62 -21.39
CA PRO A 40 -12.58 15.94 -22.64
C PRO A 40 -11.16 16.19 -23.11
N GLY A 41 -10.45 15.12 -23.45
CA GLY A 41 -9.06 15.16 -23.89
C GLY A 41 -8.00 15.04 -22.78
N HIS A 42 -8.39 15.06 -21.50
CA HIS A 42 -7.45 14.83 -20.41
C HIS A 42 -6.72 13.49 -20.57
N LYS A 43 -5.41 13.50 -20.31
CA LYS A 43 -4.59 12.30 -20.15
C LYS A 43 -4.63 11.87 -18.70
N VAL A 44 -5.19 10.71 -18.42
CA VAL A 44 -5.38 10.19 -17.06
C VAL A 44 -4.49 9.00 -16.82
N LEU A 45 -3.65 9.08 -15.81
CA LEU A 45 -2.83 7.97 -15.35
C LEU A 45 -3.58 7.16 -14.30
N LEU A 46 -3.92 5.92 -14.62
CA LEU A 46 -4.27 4.91 -13.62
C LEU A 46 -3.00 4.37 -12.98
N LYS A 47 -2.86 4.52 -11.68
CA LYS A 47 -1.75 3.95 -10.91
C LYS A 47 -2.24 2.81 -10.01
N PRO A 48 -2.32 1.57 -10.51
CA PRO A 48 -2.70 0.41 -9.72
C PRO A 48 -1.60 0.04 -8.70
N ASN A 49 -1.91 -0.92 -7.84
CA ASN A 49 -0.92 -1.63 -7.04
C ASN A 49 -0.40 -2.82 -7.84
N LEU A 50 0.88 -2.81 -8.21
CA LEU A 50 1.54 -3.85 -9.01
C LEU A 50 2.78 -4.39 -8.30
N LEU A 51 2.64 -4.87 -7.06
CA LEU A 51 3.78 -5.34 -6.26
C LEU A 51 4.55 -6.49 -6.92
N GLN A 52 3.84 -7.55 -7.29
CA GLN A 52 4.37 -8.78 -7.90
C GLN A 52 3.34 -9.37 -8.86
N GLY A 53 3.81 -10.08 -9.89
CA GLY A 53 2.94 -10.83 -10.79
C GLY A 53 2.41 -12.11 -10.14
N LYS A 54 1.23 -12.05 -9.57
CA LYS A 54 0.46 -13.16 -8.99
C LYS A 54 -0.95 -13.15 -9.60
N PRO A 55 -1.63 -14.31 -9.67
CA PRO A 55 -3.03 -14.37 -10.10
C PRO A 55 -3.94 -13.51 -9.23
N PRO A 56 -5.05 -12.95 -9.77
CA PRO A 56 -5.94 -12.03 -9.06
C PRO A 56 -6.47 -12.57 -7.72
N GLU A 57 -6.70 -13.87 -7.63
CA GLU A 57 -7.22 -14.58 -6.44
C GLU A 57 -6.25 -14.52 -5.25
N LYS A 58 -4.99 -14.14 -5.49
CA LYS A 58 -4.00 -13.93 -4.43
C LYS A 58 -4.07 -12.55 -3.79
N ALA A 59 -4.90 -11.64 -4.32
CA ALA A 59 -5.10 -10.27 -3.81
C ALA A 59 -3.79 -9.45 -3.65
N VAL A 60 -2.76 -9.75 -4.45
CA VAL A 60 -1.46 -9.05 -4.40
C VAL A 60 -1.50 -7.75 -5.18
N THR A 61 -2.23 -7.72 -6.29
CA THR A 61 -2.38 -6.56 -7.19
C THR A 61 -3.82 -6.02 -7.14
N THR A 62 -4.02 -4.80 -7.60
CA THR A 62 -5.35 -4.30 -7.93
C THR A 62 -6.00 -5.26 -8.94
N HIS A 63 -7.25 -5.61 -8.73
CA HIS A 63 -7.96 -6.57 -9.59
C HIS A 63 -8.23 -5.99 -10.99
N PRO A 64 -8.11 -6.79 -12.06
CA PRO A 64 -8.34 -6.35 -13.43
C PRO A 64 -9.70 -5.64 -13.62
N GLU A 65 -10.78 -6.15 -13.02
CA GLU A 65 -12.11 -5.57 -13.19
C GLU A 65 -12.27 -4.19 -12.52
N VAL A 66 -11.53 -3.88 -11.45
CA VAL A 66 -11.49 -2.52 -10.89
C VAL A 66 -10.78 -1.56 -11.84
N ILE A 67 -9.70 -2.02 -12.49
CA ILE A 67 -8.99 -1.25 -13.53
C ILE A 67 -9.90 -1.05 -14.75
N ARG A 68 -10.62 -2.09 -15.18
CA ARG A 68 -11.60 -2.03 -16.28
C ARG A 68 -12.68 -0.99 -15.98
N ALA A 69 -13.32 -1.09 -14.81
CA ALA A 69 -14.37 -0.18 -14.40
C ALA A 69 -13.89 1.28 -14.36
N ALA A 70 -12.75 1.54 -13.71
CA ALA A 70 -12.17 2.89 -13.66
C ALA A 70 -11.83 3.43 -15.06
N SER A 71 -11.28 2.58 -15.95
CA SER A 71 -10.97 2.95 -17.32
C SER A 71 -12.21 3.35 -18.12
N LEU A 72 -13.28 2.57 -18.00
CA LEU A 72 -14.55 2.84 -18.70
C LEU A 72 -15.19 4.16 -18.23
N GLU A 73 -15.18 4.43 -16.92
CA GLU A 73 -15.70 5.70 -16.37
C GLU A 73 -14.87 6.91 -16.83
N ILE A 74 -13.55 6.77 -16.92
CA ILE A 74 -12.65 7.80 -17.45
C ILE A 74 -12.91 8.06 -18.94
N MET A 75 -13.03 7.00 -19.75
CA MET A 75 -13.31 7.09 -21.18
C MET A 75 -14.68 7.70 -21.45
N GLU A 76 -15.70 7.33 -20.68
CA GLU A 76 -17.06 7.89 -20.77
C GLU A 76 -17.07 9.39 -20.45
N ALA A 77 -16.22 9.86 -19.52
CA ALA A 77 -15.99 11.27 -19.22
C ALA A 77 -15.14 12.00 -20.28
N GLY A 78 -14.67 11.32 -21.32
CA GLY A 78 -13.87 11.90 -22.42
C GLY A 78 -12.36 11.91 -22.18
N GLY A 79 -11.85 11.23 -21.15
CA GLY A 79 -10.42 11.09 -20.86
C GLY A 79 -9.74 10.00 -21.70
N THR A 80 -8.42 10.13 -21.87
CA THR A 80 -7.57 9.07 -22.43
C THR A 80 -6.82 8.38 -21.30
N VAL A 81 -6.94 7.05 -21.23
CA VAL A 81 -6.42 6.25 -20.12
C VAL A 81 -5.01 5.74 -20.40
N PHE A 82 -4.14 5.94 -19.43
CA PHE A 82 -2.80 5.37 -19.34
C PHE A 82 -2.70 4.56 -18.07
N ILE A 83 -1.92 3.47 -18.08
CA ILE A 83 -1.66 2.65 -16.89
C ILE A 83 -0.17 2.56 -16.64
N GLY A 84 0.27 2.90 -15.41
CA GLY A 84 1.68 2.95 -15.06
C GLY A 84 1.96 2.59 -13.62
N ASP A 85 3.10 1.93 -13.41
CA ASP A 85 3.71 1.65 -12.10
C ASP A 85 5.18 1.24 -12.28
N SER A 86 5.92 1.22 -11.16
CA SER A 86 7.18 0.50 -11.03
C SER A 86 6.97 -0.67 -10.09
N PRO A 87 6.86 -1.92 -10.58
CA PRO A 87 6.64 -3.09 -9.74
C PRO A 87 7.71 -3.27 -8.66
N GLY A 88 7.33 -3.92 -7.57
CA GLY A 88 8.29 -4.34 -6.55
C GLY A 88 9.22 -5.43 -7.09
N SER A 89 8.69 -6.36 -7.87
CA SER A 89 9.43 -7.50 -8.44
C SER A 89 8.95 -7.85 -9.83
N GLY A 90 9.91 -8.20 -10.70
CA GLY A 90 9.66 -8.54 -12.09
C GLY A 90 9.49 -7.33 -13.02
N SER A 91 9.34 -7.57 -14.32
CA SER A 91 9.04 -6.51 -15.29
C SER A 91 7.54 -6.15 -15.25
N LEU A 92 7.22 -4.90 -15.60
CA LEU A 92 5.83 -4.44 -15.68
C LEU A 92 4.99 -5.35 -16.59
N SER A 93 5.50 -5.74 -17.76
CA SER A 93 4.81 -6.64 -18.69
C SER A 93 4.51 -8.01 -18.07
N SER A 94 5.47 -8.59 -17.35
CA SER A 94 5.29 -9.87 -16.63
C SER A 94 4.25 -9.77 -15.52
N VAL A 95 4.24 -8.64 -14.77
CA VAL A 95 3.25 -8.42 -13.71
C VAL A 95 1.85 -8.26 -14.30
N LEU A 96 1.69 -7.44 -15.35
CA LEU A 96 0.41 -7.26 -16.03
C LEU A 96 -0.15 -8.58 -16.58
N SER A 97 0.72 -9.41 -17.19
CA SER A 97 0.32 -10.72 -17.73
C SER A 97 -0.13 -11.67 -16.61
N LYS A 98 0.68 -11.85 -15.56
CA LYS A 98 0.39 -12.80 -14.48
C LYS A 98 -0.79 -12.39 -13.60
N SER A 99 -1.08 -11.10 -13.51
CA SER A 99 -2.22 -10.56 -12.75
C SER A 99 -3.52 -10.48 -13.58
N GLY A 100 -3.51 -10.89 -14.84
CA GLY A 100 -4.67 -10.81 -15.74
C GLY A 100 -4.98 -9.38 -16.26
N ILE A 101 -4.22 -8.37 -15.84
CA ILE A 101 -4.43 -6.97 -16.24
C ILE A 101 -4.12 -6.77 -17.73
N ALA A 102 -3.21 -7.57 -18.30
CA ALA A 102 -2.87 -7.50 -19.72
C ALA A 102 -4.09 -7.65 -20.64
N GLY A 103 -5.05 -8.53 -20.28
CA GLY A 103 -6.30 -8.67 -21.01
C GLY A 103 -7.13 -7.38 -21.03
N VAL A 104 -7.23 -6.68 -19.89
CA VAL A 104 -7.94 -5.40 -19.81
C VAL A 104 -7.23 -4.32 -20.64
N VAL A 105 -5.89 -4.31 -20.61
CA VAL A 105 -5.08 -3.38 -21.41
C VAL A 105 -5.34 -3.58 -22.91
N GLU A 106 -5.38 -4.82 -23.37
CA GLU A 106 -5.63 -5.20 -24.76
C GLU A 106 -7.08 -4.88 -25.18
N ASP A 107 -8.05 -5.34 -24.39
CA ASP A 107 -9.49 -5.16 -24.67
C ASP A 107 -9.90 -3.67 -24.82
N LEU A 108 -9.35 -2.82 -23.96
CA LEU A 108 -9.69 -1.41 -23.92
C LEU A 108 -8.67 -0.51 -24.65
N GLY A 109 -7.62 -1.08 -25.21
CA GLY A 109 -6.56 -0.32 -25.90
C GLY A 109 -5.82 0.67 -24.99
N LEU A 110 -5.60 0.30 -23.71
CA LEU A 110 -4.94 1.19 -22.76
C LEU A 110 -3.45 1.35 -23.10
N LYS A 111 -2.92 2.54 -22.84
CA LYS A 111 -1.50 2.84 -23.05
C LYS A 111 -0.70 2.52 -21.80
N VAL A 112 0.24 1.57 -21.90
CA VAL A 112 1.12 1.20 -20.77
C VAL A 112 2.30 2.14 -20.69
N VAL A 113 2.53 2.72 -19.50
CA VAL A 113 3.62 3.66 -19.21
C VAL A 113 4.51 3.06 -18.11
N PRO A 114 5.61 2.40 -18.48
CA PRO A 114 6.54 1.89 -17.48
C PRO A 114 7.32 3.02 -16.83
N PHE A 115 7.33 3.07 -15.50
CA PHE A 115 8.11 4.03 -14.73
C PHE A 115 9.59 3.60 -14.73
N ARG A 116 10.43 4.34 -15.44
CA ARG A 116 11.85 3.98 -15.69
C ARG A 116 12.82 5.11 -15.42
N THR A 117 12.38 6.36 -15.58
CA THR A 117 13.26 7.53 -15.56
C THR A 117 13.17 8.23 -14.19
N PRO A 118 14.11 7.96 -13.25
CA PRO A 118 14.13 8.69 -11.98
C PRO A 118 14.52 10.15 -12.23
N VAL A 119 13.69 11.06 -11.74
CA VAL A 119 13.96 12.50 -11.76
C VAL A 119 13.83 13.07 -10.35
N PRO A 120 14.68 14.03 -9.95
CA PRO A 120 14.53 14.71 -8.67
C PRO A 120 13.30 15.63 -8.72
N VAL A 121 12.34 15.39 -7.86
CA VAL A 121 11.12 16.21 -7.72
C VAL A 121 11.15 16.92 -6.38
N SER A 122 10.92 18.24 -6.37
CA SER A 122 10.87 19.05 -5.15
C SER A 122 9.65 18.65 -4.31
N VAL A 123 9.87 18.43 -3.03
CA VAL A 123 8.79 18.15 -2.09
C VAL A 123 8.12 19.46 -1.67
N PRO A 124 6.78 19.53 -1.56
CA PRO A 124 6.07 20.72 -1.10
C PRO A 124 6.52 21.20 0.28
N VAL A 125 6.45 22.51 0.52
CA VAL A 125 6.83 23.15 1.80
C VAL A 125 6.21 22.42 2.99
N GLY A 126 7.01 22.21 4.03
CA GLY A 126 6.65 21.42 5.22
C GLY A 126 6.88 19.92 5.05
N GLY A 127 7.54 19.47 3.99
CA GLY A 127 8.08 18.11 3.86
C GLY A 127 9.34 17.91 4.70
N VAL A 128 9.65 16.65 5.00
CA VAL A 128 10.88 16.25 5.69
C VAL A 128 12.05 16.20 4.71
N TYR A 129 11.77 15.78 3.48
CA TYR A 129 12.74 15.72 2.39
C TYR A 129 12.65 16.99 1.54
N HIS A 130 13.77 17.47 1.01
CA HIS A 130 13.79 18.59 0.06
C HIS A 130 13.42 18.15 -1.35
N SER A 131 13.91 16.98 -1.76
CA SER A 131 13.57 16.36 -3.03
C SER A 131 13.60 14.84 -2.91
N ILE A 132 12.81 14.19 -3.76
CA ILE A 132 12.71 12.73 -3.86
C ILE A 132 12.84 12.35 -5.32
N GLU A 133 13.63 11.30 -5.61
CA GLU A 133 13.70 10.75 -6.97
C GLU A 133 12.44 9.90 -7.24
N LEU A 134 11.61 10.38 -8.16
CA LEU A 134 10.37 9.74 -8.60
C LEU A 134 10.41 9.53 -10.12
N ALA A 135 9.55 8.65 -10.62
CA ALA A 135 9.39 8.43 -12.05
C ALA A 135 8.89 9.71 -12.74
N GLY A 136 9.66 10.28 -13.65
CA GLY A 136 9.30 11.48 -14.41
C GLY A 136 8.01 11.27 -15.21
N GLU A 137 7.82 10.06 -15.72
CA GLU A 137 6.62 9.67 -16.46
C GLU A 137 5.32 9.85 -15.66
N ALA A 138 5.35 9.78 -14.32
CA ALA A 138 4.16 9.98 -13.50
C ALA A 138 3.63 11.43 -13.52
N PHE A 139 4.44 12.40 -13.95
CA PHE A 139 4.11 13.82 -13.97
C PHE A 139 3.71 14.36 -15.35
N GLU A 140 3.51 13.48 -16.33
CA GLU A 140 3.13 13.85 -17.72
C GLU A 140 1.61 13.82 -17.96
N PHE A 141 0.79 13.74 -16.91
CA PHE A 141 -0.65 13.53 -16.97
C PHE A 141 -1.43 14.66 -16.30
N ASP A 142 -2.63 14.91 -16.82
CA ASP A 142 -3.53 15.94 -16.26
C ASP A 142 -4.16 15.50 -14.94
N LEU A 143 -4.31 14.17 -14.73
CA LEU A 143 -4.87 13.58 -13.53
C LEU A 143 -4.23 12.23 -13.25
N ILE A 144 -3.95 11.98 -11.97
CA ILE A 144 -3.57 10.65 -11.47
C ILE A 144 -4.74 10.08 -10.67
N VAL A 145 -5.22 8.91 -11.07
CA VAL A 145 -6.18 8.09 -10.32
C VAL A 145 -5.42 6.93 -9.68
N ASN A 146 -5.29 6.97 -8.38
CA ASN A 146 -4.59 5.97 -7.56
C ASN A 146 -5.54 4.81 -7.26
N LEU A 147 -5.15 3.58 -7.60
CA LEU A 147 -5.95 2.36 -7.41
C LEU A 147 -5.26 1.42 -6.41
N PRO A 148 -5.26 1.74 -5.10
CA PRO A 148 -4.66 0.89 -4.08
C PRO A 148 -5.41 -0.43 -3.90
N LYS A 149 -4.70 -1.45 -3.41
CA LYS A 149 -5.22 -2.73 -2.95
C LYS A 149 -5.24 -2.78 -1.43
N LEU A 150 -6.34 -3.20 -0.83
CA LEU A 150 -6.43 -3.42 0.62
C LEU A 150 -5.58 -4.62 1.02
N LYS A 151 -4.48 -4.37 1.76
CA LYS A 151 -3.54 -5.42 2.20
C LYS A 151 -2.90 -5.08 3.54
N THR A 152 -2.58 -6.10 4.31
CA THR A 152 -1.63 -5.99 5.44
C THR A 152 -0.21 -5.72 4.97
N HIS A 153 0.62 -5.19 5.87
CA HIS A 153 2.02 -4.89 5.62
C HIS A 153 2.85 -5.02 6.91
N ALA A 154 3.92 -5.79 6.88
CA ALA A 154 4.72 -6.07 8.08
C ALA A 154 5.29 -4.81 8.74
N GLN A 155 5.75 -3.81 7.98
CA GLN A 155 6.34 -2.57 8.50
C GLN A 155 5.30 -1.45 8.72
N MET A 156 4.33 -1.30 7.80
CA MET A 156 3.39 -0.18 7.77
C MET A 156 1.97 -0.56 8.26
N VAL A 157 1.80 -1.74 8.83
CA VAL A 157 0.53 -2.34 9.26
C VAL A 157 -0.39 -2.62 8.07
N LEU A 158 -0.70 -1.62 7.25
CA LEU A 158 -1.54 -1.73 6.06
C LEU A 158 -0.86 -1.12 4.83
N THR A 159 -1.12 -1.69 3.68
CA THR A 159 -0.89 -1.09 2.37
C THR A 159 -2.23 -0.55 1.87
N LEU A 160 -2.35 0.77 1.77
CA LEU A 160 -3.54 1.47 1.32
C LEU A 160 -3.14 2.54 0.30
N ALA A 161 -3.86 3.67 0.24
CA ALA A 161 -3.69 4.66 -0.82
C ALA A 161 -2.35 5.41 -0.74
N VAL A 162 -1.94 5.86 0.45
CA VAL A 162 -0.66 6.58 0.61
C VAL A 162 0.52 5.67 0.24
N LYS A 163 0.58 4.45 0.80
CA LYS A 163 1.67 3.51 0.54
C LYS A 163 1.72 3.06 -0.93
N ASN A 164 0.56 3.00 -1.62
CA ASN A 164 0.51 2.63 -3.03
C ASN A 164 1.35 3.57 -3.92
N LEU A 165 1.45 4.85 -3.56
CA LEU A 165 2.22 5.84 -4.30
C LEU A 165 3.74 5.62 -4.24
N PHE A 166 4.24 4.76 -3.33
CA PHE A 166 5.63 4.33 -3.34
C PHE A 166 6.02 3.60 -4.64
N GLY A 167 5.04 3.12 -5.41
CA GLY A 167 5.25 2.61 -6.76
C GLY A 167 5.76 3.66 -7.78
N THR A 168 5.72 4.96 -7.46
CA THR A 168 6.36 6.01 -8.27
C THR A 168 7.89 6.09 -8.06
N VAL A 169 8.43 5.46 -7.03
CA VAL A 169 9.88 5.27 -6.87
C VAL A 169 10.34 4.18 -7.83
N VAL A 170 11.36 4.47 -8.64
CA VAL A 170 11.80 3.58 -9.72
C VAL A 170 12.62 2.40 -9.19
N GLY A 171 12.19 1.18 -9.48
CA GLY A 171 12.95 -0.08 -9.38
C GLY A 171 13.86 -0.23 -8.16
N ALA A 172 15.15 -0.35 -8.41
CA ALA A 172 16.19 -0.62 -7.41
C ALA A 172 16.39 0.51 -6.36
N ALA A 173 15.81 1.69 -6.55
CA ALA A 173 15.86 2.75 -5.53
C ALA A 173 15.00 2.44 -4.29
N LYS A 174 14.01 1.54 -4.38
CA LYS A 174 13.13 1.20 -3.24
C LYS A 174 13.88 0.67 -2.03
N PRO A 175 14.76 -0.35 -2.12
CA PRO A 175 15.58 -0.81 -0.98
C PRO A 175 16.48 0.29 -0.41
N SER A 176 17.06 1.16 -1.26
CA SER A 176 17.90 2.29 -0.82
C SER A 176 17.10 3.30 0.02
N TRP A 177 15.82 3.53 -0.31
CA TRP A 177 14.95 4.38 0.49
C TRP A 177 14.58 3.75 1.83
N HIS A 178 14.37 2.44 1.90
CA HIS A 178 14.22 1.73 3.18
C HIS A 178 15.47 1.85 4.06
N LEU A 179 16.65 1.78 3.47
CA LEU A 179 17.91 2.00 4.20
C LEU A 179 18.02 3.44 4.71
N LYS A 180 17.73 4.43 3.87
CA LYS A 180 17.76 5.86 4.24
C LYS A 180 16.76 6.20 5.34
N ALA A 181 15.57 5.61 5.30
CA ALA A 181 14.55 5.78 6.32
C ALA A 181 14.95 5.11 7.64
N GLY A 182 15.52 3.90 7.59
CA GLY A 182 16.02 3.19 8.76
C GLY A 182 14.95 2.60 9.68
N ASP A 183 13.82 3.25 9.86
CA ASP A 183 12.70 2.79 10.68
C ASP A 183 11.33 3.09 10.05
N SER A 184 10.25 2.68 10.73
CA SER A 184 8.88 2.85 10.23
C SER A 184 8.41 4.31 10.25
N ASP A 185 8.88 5.12 11.18
CA ASP A 185 8.45 6.52 11.31
C ASP A 185 9.06 7.38 10.20
N HIS A 186 10.35 7.25 9.95
CA HIS A 186 11.00 7.94 8.82
C HIS A 186 10.50 7.40 7.46
N MET A 187 10.18 6.10 7.37
CA MET A 187 9.52 5.56 6.18
C MET A 187 8.13 6.16 5.96
N ALA A 188 7.36 6.37 7.02
CA ALA A 188 6.07 7.04 6.95
C ALA A 188 6.21 8.50 6.49
N GLU A 189 7.23 9.23 6.98
CA GLU A 189 7.53 10.60 6.51
C GLU A 189 7.83 10.63 5.00
N LEU A 190 8.64 9.69 4.52
CA LEU A 190 8.91 9.55 3.09
C LEU A 190 7.63 9.32 2.28
N LEU A 191 6.77 8.40 2.74
CA LEU A 191 5.51 8.07 2.08
C LEU A 191 4.55 9.27 2.04
N LEU A 192 4.49 10.05 3.13
CA LEU A 192 3.69 11.27 3.20
C LEU A 192 4.21 12.35 2.25
N ASP A 193 5.53 12.50 2.15
CA ASP A 193 6.13 13.45 1.23
C ASP A 193 5.94 13.02 -0.24
N ILE A 194 6.04 11.71 -0.55
CA ILE A 194 5.68 11.19 -1.88
C ILE A 194 4.20 11.47 -2.18
N TYR A 195 3.28 11.18 -1.26
CA TYR A 195 1.86 11.45 -1.44
C TYR A 195 1.59 12.93 -1.77
N ARG A 196 2.18 13.85 -1.01
CA ARG A 196 2.03 15.29 -1.21
C ARG A 196 2.65 15.77 -2.52
N THR A 197 3.70 15.10 -3.00
CA THR A 197 4.40 15.43 -4.23
C THR A 197 3.65 14.90 -5.47
N VAL A 198 3.19 13.64 -5.42
CA VAL A 198 2.43 13.01 -6.52
C VAL A 198 1.02 13.56 -6.61
N ALA A 199 0.40 13.90 -5.47
CA ALA A 199 -0.89 14.56 -5.34
C ALA A 199 -1.99 13.95 -6.25
N PRO A 200 -2.36 12.65 -6.08
CA PRO A 200 -3.41 12.06 -6.89
C PRO A 200 -4.73 12.79 -6.68
N GLY A 201 -5.47 13.06 -7.75
CA GLY A 201 -6.77 13.73 -7.66
C GLY A 201 -7.91 12.84 -7.22
N LEU A 202 -7.74 11.50 -7.33
CA LEU A 202 -8.72 10.51 -6.89
C LEU A 202 -8.00 9.24 -6.42
N ASN A 203 -8.53 8.64 -5.35
CA ASN A 203 -8.10 7.33 -4.84
C ASN A 203 -9.32 6.40 -4.82
N ILE A 204 -9.21 5.22 -5.42
CA ILE A 204 -10.24 4.18 -5.47
C ILE A 204 -9.63 2.90 -4.90
N LEU A 205 -10.02 2.52 -3.70
CA LEU A 205 -9.52 1.33 -3.02
C LEU A 205 -10.25 0.08 -3.51
N ASP A 206 -9.50 -0.88 -3.99
CA ASP A 206 -9.95 -2.25 -4.20
C ASP A 206 -9.85 -3.04 -2.88
N GLY A 207 -10.95 -3.14 -2.18
CA GLY A 207 -11.16 -3.94 -0.99
C GLY A 207 -12.22 -5.04 -1.19
N VAL A 208 -12.55 -5.40 -2.43
CA VAL A 208 -13.49 -6.53 -2.68
C VAL A 208 -12.88 -7.82 -2.14
N LEU A 209 -11.70 -8.19 -2.61
CA LEU A 209 -10.88 -9.24 -2.03
C LEU A 209 -9.61 -8.59 -1.46
N GLY A 210 -9.51 -8.44 -0.15
CA GLY A 210 -8.32 -7.94 0.52
C GLY A 210 -7.28 -9.03 0.78
N MET A 211 -6.16 -8.65 1.39
CA MET A 211 -5.14 -9.59 1.88
C MET A 211 -4.87 -9.34 3.36
N GLU A 212 -4.95 -10.38 4.17
CA GLU A 212 -4.72 -10.33 5.61
C GLU A 212 -3.48 -11.13 6.05
N GLY A 213 -3.02 -10.98 7.29
CA GLY A 213 -1.91 -11.73 7.88
C GLY A 213 -0.55 -11.32 7.32
N ASN A 214 0.16 -12.23 6.64
CA ASN A 214 1.55 -12.06 6.18
C ASN A 214 1.67 -11.27 4.86
N GLY A 215 0.92 -10.15 4.71
CA GLY A 215 1.07 -9.25 3.57
C GLY A 215 2.39 -8.48 3.56
N PRO A 216 2.75 -7.81 2.45
CA PRO A 216 1.86 -7.45 1.33
C PRO A 216 1.87 -8.42 0.14
N GLY A 217 2.71 -9.44 0.10
CA GLY A 217 2.87 -10.35 -1.05
C GLY A 217 2.48 -11.81 -0.78
N SER A 218 2.33 -12.19 0.50
CA SER A 218 2.20 -13.60 0.93
C SER A 218 1.18 -13.81 2.05
N GLY A 219 0.26 -12.86 2.23
CA GLY A 219 -0.89 -13.01 3.13
C GLY A 219 -1.97 -13.90 2.55
N ALA A 220 -3.02 -14.16 3.33
CA ALA A 220 -4.20 -14.88 2.91
C ALA A 220 -5.20 -13.92 2.22
N PRO A 221 -5.83 -14.30 1.11
CA PRO A 221 -6.95 -13.56 0.56
C PRO A 221 -8.12 -13.53 1.55
N ARG A 222 -8.77 -12.37 1.66
CA ARG A 222 -9.91 -12.14 2.54
C ARG A 222 -11.03 -11.42 1.79
N GLU A 223 -12.20 -12.00 1.73
CA GLU A 223 -13.40 -11.35 1.22
C GLU A 223 -13.82 -10.24 2.19
N VAL A 224 -13.65 -8.98 1.77
CA VAL A 224 -14.06 -7.79 2.54
C VAL A 224 -15.29 -7.16 1.90
N GLY A 225 -15.43 -7.28 0.59
CA GLY A 225 -16.61 -6.84 -0.14
C GLY A 225 -16.78 -5.32 -0.17
N LEU A 226 -15.69 -4.57 -0.24
CA LEU A 226 -15.67 -3.11 -0.15
C LEU A 226 -14.98 -2.47 -1.35
N LEU A 227 -15.64 -1.49 -1.97
CA LEU A 227 -15.01 -0.43 -2.77
C LEU A 227 -15.10 0.87 -1.98
N ALA A 228 -14.04 1.67 -2.00
CA ALA A 228 -14.05 2.98 -1.36
C ALA A 228 -13.36 4.02 -2.23
N ALA A 229 -13.85 5.25 -2.23
CA ALA A 229 -13.30 6.35 -3.01
C ALA A 229 -13.16 7.63 -2.20
N SER A 230 -12.09 8.39 -2.45
CA SER A 230 -11.87 9.72 -1.85
C SER A 230 -10.89 10.54 -2.69
N PRO A 231 -11.01 11.87 -2.75
CA PRO A 231 -9.97 12.74 -3.28
C PRO A 231 -8.72 12.76 -2.41
N SER A 232 -8.80 12.35 -1.13
CA SER A 232 -7.68 12.31 -0.19
C SER A 232 -7.27 10.88 0.15
N ALA A 233 -6.01 10.53 -0.14
CA ALA A 233 -5.45 9.24 0.26
C ALA A 233 -5.42 9.07 1.79
N LEU A 234 -5.13 10.14 2.55
CA LEU A 234 -5.10 10.10 4.01
C LEU A 234 -6.48 9.87 4.62
N ALA A 235 -7.51 10.58 4.13
CA ALA A 235 -8.88 10.39 4.61
C ALA A 235 -9.38 8.97 4.30
N LEU A 236 -9.06 8.45 3.12
CA LEU A 236 -9.38 7.07 2.73
C LEU A 236 -8.67 6.06 3.65
N ASP A 237 -7.37 6.22 3.86
CA ASP A 237 -6.56 5.33 4.70
C ASP A 237 -7.01 5.37 6.16
N LEU A 238 -7.40 6.56 6.68
CA LEU A 238 -7.92 6.72 8.03
C LEU A 238 -9.23 5.94 8.23
N VAL A 239 -10.20 6.13 7.34
CA VAL A 239 -11.50 5.46 7.43
C VAL A 239 -11.31 3.95 7.29
N VAL A 240 -10.60 3.49 6.25
CA VAL A 240 -10.41 2.05 6.02
C VAL A 240 -9.64 1.37 7.15
N SER A 241 -8.62 2.04 7.73
CA SER A 241 -7.93 1.50 8.90
C SER A 241 -8.86 1.26 10.08
N SER A 242 -9.78 2.20 10.35
CA SER A 242 -10.76 2.05 11.43
C SER A 242 -11.74 0.89 11.20
N LEU A 243 -12.15 0.64 9.94
CA LEU A 243 -13.02 -0.49 9.59
C LEU A 243 -12.37 -1.85 9.85
N LEU A 244 -11.03 -1.91 9.85
CA LEU A 244 -10.24 -3.12 10.12
C LEU A 244 -9.76 -3.20 11.59
N GLY A 245 -10.27 -2.35 12.47
CA GLY A 245 -9.89 -2.30 13.88
C GLY A 245 -8.48 -1.79 14.15
N VAL A 246 -7.85 -1.08 13.21
CA VAL A 246 -6.52 -0.47 13.38
C VAL A 246 -6.66 0.94 13.93
N ASP A 247 -6.11 1.18 15.12
CA ASP A 247 -5.99 2.54 15.65
C ASP A 247 -5.04 3.37 14.78
N ALA A 248 -5.47 4.58 14.42
CA ALA A 248 -4.67 5.49 13.59
C ALA A 248 -3.30 5.80 14.21
N LYS A 249 -3.19 5.82 15.55
CA LYS A 249 -1.91 6.02 16.26
C LYS A 249 -0.93 4.86 16.11
N GLU A 250 -1.44 3.67 15.81
CA GLU A 250 -0.63 2.46 15.63
C GLU A 250 -0.20 2.24 14.18
N ASN A 251 -0.88 2.92 13.22
CA ASN A 251 -0.43 2.97 11.84
C ASN A 251 0.60 4.09 11.66
N PRO A 252 1.86 3.80 11.31
CA PRO A 252 2.91 4.81 11.22
C PRO A 252 2.57 5.98 10.28
N VAL A 253 1.94 5.69 9.14
CA VAL A 253 1.55 6.73 8.15
C VAL A 253 0.50 7.67 8.74
N LEU A 254 -0.54 7.12 9.36
CA LEU A 254 -1.62 7.92 9.97
C LEU A 254 -1.11 8.70 11.17
N ARG A 255 -0.36 8.07 12.08
CA ARG A 255 0.24 8.74 13.23
C ARG A 255 1.07 9.95 12.80
N ARG A 256 2.02 9.77 11.88
CA ARG A 256 2.88 10.87 11.40
C ARG A 256 2.08 11.94 10.66
N SER A 257 1.04 11.57 9.91
CA SER A 257 0.16 12.54 9.27
C SER A 257 -0.61 13.40 10.28
N MET A 258 -1.08 12.81 11.39
CA MET A 258 -1.74 13.51 12.49
C MET A 258 -0.79 14.47 13.20
N GLU A 259 0.43 14.03 13.53
CA GLU A 259 1.47 14.86 14.15
C GLU A 259 1.86 16.06 13.27
N ARG A 260 1.84 15.91 11.94
CA ARG A 260 2.08 16.98 10.97
C ARG A 260 0.85 17.85 10.69
N GLY A 261 -0.31 17.51 11.23
CA GLY A 261 -1.57 18.23 10.98
C GLY A 261 -1.99 18.22 9.51
N LEU A 262 -1.70 17.15 8.77
CA LEU A 262 -2.02 17.07 7.34
C LEU A 262 -3.54 16.97 7.12
N PRO A 263 -4.10 17.61 6.06
CA PRO A 263 -5.52 17.51 5.76
C PRO A 263 -5.98 16.06 5.54
N GLY A 264 -7.08 15.68 6.18
CA GLY A 264 -7.64 14.32 6.10
C GLY A 264 -7.03 13.32 7.08
N SER A 265 -6.12 13.76 7.96
CA SER A 265 -5.52 12.90 8.99
C SER A 265 -6.35 12.75 10.25
N MET A 266 -7.39 13.56 10.45
CA MET A 266 -8.20 13.59 11.67
C MET A 266 -9.66 13.24 11.36
N PRO A 267 -10.34 12.43 12.22
CA PRO A 267 -11.73 11.99 11.98
C PRO A 267 -12.72 13.14 11.75
N GLU A 268 -12.57 14.25 12.46
CA GLU A 268 -13.43 15.44 12.34
C GLU A 268 -13.28 16.19 11.02
N GLN A 269 -12.25 15.89 10.26
CA GLN A 269 -12.00 16.43 8.91
C GLN A 269 -12.67 15.60 7.82
N VAL A 270 -13.25 14.44 8.15
CA VAL A 270 -13.74 13.46 7.19
C VAL A 270 -15.25 13.31 7.29
N LYS A 271 -15.89 13.15 6.13
CA LYS A 271 -17.31 12.81 6.04
C LYS A 271 -17.48 11.52 5.23
N VAL A 272 -18.02 10.49 5.87
CA VAL A 272 -18.31 9.21 5.23
C VAL A 272 -19.66 9.27 4.53
N PHE A 273 -19.73 8.68 3.33
CA PHE A 273 -20.92 8.51 2.49
C PHE A 273 -21.09 7.03 2.15
N GLY A 274 -22.30 6.63 1.80
CA GLY A 274 -22.65 5.26 1.43
C GLY A 274 -22.84 4.37 2.66
N LEU A 275 -22.09 3.28 2.79
CA LEU A 275 -22.18 2.39 3.96
C LEU A 275 -21.81 3.13 5.24
N SER A 276 -22.51 2.81 6.35
CA SER A 276 -22.05 3.24 7.67
C SER A 276 -20.75 2.52 8.04
N PRO A 277 -19.89 3.13 8.88
CA PRO A 277 -18.69 2.44 9.37
C PRO A 277 -19.00 1.12 10.06
N GLU A 278 -20.12 1.03 10.78
CA GLU A 278 -20.59 -0.18 11.46
C GLU A 278 -20.91 -1.30 10.46
N ASP A 279 -21.62 -0.97 9.36
CA ASP A 279 -21.98 -1.93 8.31
C ASP A 279 -20.77 -2.36 7.46
N ALA A 280 -19.73 -1.53 7.38
CA ALA A 280 -18.51 -1.79 6.63
C ALA A 280 -17.39 -2.41 7.48
N SER A 281 -17.56 -2.51 8.80
CA SER A 281 -16.54 -3.05 9.73
C SER A 281 -16.21 -4.52 9.47
N VAL A 282 -14.95 -4.89 9.69
CA VAL A 282 -14.43 -6.25 9.59
C VAL A 282 -13.66 -6.58 10.86
N ASP A 283 -14.40 -7.00 11.89
CA ASP A 283 -13.89 -7.14 13.26
C ASP A 283 -12.87 -8.27 13.43
N ASP A 284 -12.89 -9.27 12.55
CA ASP A 284 -12.02 -10.45 12.57
C ASP A 284 -10.89 -10.41 11.52
N PHE A 285 -10.55 -9.22 11.02
CA PHE A 285 -9.46 -9.06 10.06
C PHE A 285 -8.11 -9.35 10.72
N ILE A 286 -7.34 -10.29 10.14
CA ILE A 286 -6.06 -10.73 10.70
C ILE A 286 -4.97 -9.73 10.35
N LEU A 287 -4.54 -8.95 11.33
CA LEU A 287 -3.44 -8.01 11.20
C LEU A 287 -2.08 -8.72 11.15
N PRO A 288 -1.00 -8.08 10.64
CA PRO A 288 0.30 -8.72 10.54
C PRO A 288 0.85 -9.07 11.92
N ALA A 289 1.61 -10.17 12.02
CA ALA A 289 2.20 -10.62 13.28
C ALA A 289 3.18 -9.60 13.89
N SER A 290 3.68 -8.66 13.09
CA SER A 290 4.49 -7.50 13.52
C SER A 290 3.67 -6.42 14.20
N TYR A 291 2.36 -6.39 13.99
CA TYR A 291 1.46 -5.44 14.63
C TYR A 291 1.34 -5.76 16.14
N THR A 292 1.59 -4.77 16.97
CA THR A 292 1.53 -4.88 18.43
C THR A 292 1.05 -3.57 19.02
N ARG A 293 0.08 -3.66 19.93
CA ARG A 293 -0.45 -2.53 20.70
C ARG A 293 0.38 -2.27 21.96
N VAL A 294 1.72 -2.22 21.86
CA VAL A 294 2.56 -1.95 23.04
C VAL A 294 2.91 -0.48 23.09
N ASP A 295 2.27 0.24 23.99
CA ASP A 295 2.62 1.61 24.34
C ASP A 295 3.78 1.60 25.33
N PHE A 296 5.02 1.81 24.83
CA PHE A 296 6.18 2.01 25.67
C PHE A 296 6.33 3.49 25.99
N SER A 297 5.62 3.97 27.00
CA SER A 297 5.79 5.33 27.57
C SER A 297 7.11 5.49 28.33
N LEU A 298 8.19 4.87 27.85
CA LEU A 298 9.51 4.90 28.46
C LEU A 298 10.42 5.92 27.76
N PRO A 299 11.31 6.61 28.51
CA PRO A 299 12.31 7.48 27.92
C PRO A 299 13.16 6.79 26.84
N ASP A 300 13.56 7.50 25.80
CA ASP A 300 14.20 6.93 24.60
C ASP A 300 15.49 6.14 24.86
N PHE A 301 16.26 6.53 25.88
CA PHE A 301 17.49 5.83 26.22
C PHE A 301 17.25 4.44 26.83
N ILE A 302 16.08 4.19 27.43
CA ILE A 302 15.64 2.88 27.93
C ILE A 302 14.85 2.14 26.85
N SER A 303 14.03 2.88 26.10
CA SER A 303 13.13 2.30 25.09
C SER A 303 13.87 1.74 23.88
N GLY A 304 15.03 2.28 23.50
CA GLY A 304 15.78 1.86 22.31
C GLY A 304 16.15 0.36 22.30
N PRO A 305 16.90 -0.17 23.28
CA PRO A 305 17.21 -1.60 23.37
C PRO A 305 15.97 -2.47 23.59
N LEU A 306 14.99 -1.99 24.36
CA LEU A 306 13.74 -2.69 24.64
C LEU A 306 12.85 -2.75 23.39
N LYS A 307 12.74 -1.65 22.60
CA LYS A 307 12.04 -1.62 21.33
C LYS A 307 12.63 -2.64 20.34
N ARG A 308 13.96 -2.77 20.25
CA ARG A 308 14.60 -3.80 19.41
C ARG A 308 14.25 -5.23 19.87
N SER A 309 14.28 -5.51 21.17
CA SER A 309 13.90 -6.82 21.71
C SER A 309 12.40 -7.12 21.62
N ALA A 310 11.57 -6.08 21.57
CA ALA A 310 10.13 -6.18 21.38
C ALA A 310 9.73 -6.13 19.88
N SER A 311 10.61 -5.69 18.97
CA SER A 311 10.32 -5.63 17.54
C SER A 311 10.22 -7.03 16.94
N SER A 312 9.40 -7.16 15.92
CA SER A 312 9.37 -8.33 15.05
C SER A 312 10.58 -8.31 14.10
N TYR A 313 11.08 -9.48 13.75
CA TYR A 313 12.16 -9.64 12.77
C TYR A 313 11.78 -10.68 11.71
N PRO A 314 12.36 -10.61 10.50
CA PRO A 314 12.08 -11.60 9.47
C PRO A 314 12.66 -12.98 9.89
N PHE A 315 11.84 -14.01 9.71
CA PHE A 315 12.22 -15.40 9.85
C PHE A 315 12.05 -16.10 8.52
N LEU A 316 13.08 -16.80 8.08
CA LEU A 316 13.11 -17.55 6.84
C LEU A 316 12.72 -19.00 7.13
N ASP A 317 11.63 -19.46 6.56
CA ASP A 317 11.12 -20.82 6.74
C ASP A 317 11.80 -21.77 5.75
N PRO A 318 12.67 -22.69 6.23
CA PRO A 318 13.43 -23.59 5.34
C PRO A 318 12.52 -24.58 4.60
N SER A 319 11.33 -24.86 5.12
CA SER A 319 10.40 -25.81 4.48
C SER A 319 9.73 -25.25 3.21
N ILE A 320 9.74 -23.91 3.05
CA ILE A 320 9.13 -23.19 1.92
C ILE A 320 10.20 -22.59 1.01
N CYS A 321 11.39 -22.33 1.55
CA CYS A 321 12.47 -21.63 0.84
C CYS A 321 13.02 -22.45 -0.33
N THR A 322 13.03 -21.83 -1.53
CA THR A 322 13.64 -22.41 -2.75
C THR A 322 15.05 -21.91 -3.02
N THR A 323 15.69 -21.21 -2.09
CA THR A 323 17.05 -20.64 -2.21
C THR A 323 17.27 -19.79 -3.47
N CYS A 324 16.23 -19.09 -3.93
CA CYS A 324 16.27 -18.29 -5.17
C CYS A 324 17.16 -17.03 -5.10
N GLY A 325 17.69 -16.64 -3.94
CA GLY A 325 18.60 -15.50 -3.75
C GLY A 325 17.96 -14.11 -3.73
N ILE A 326 16.67 -13.98 -4.04
CA ILE A 326 16.02 -12.66 -4.16
C ILE A 326 16.09 -11.86 -2.85
N CYS A 327 15.83 -12.51 -1.72
CA CYS A 327 15.83 -11.86 -0.40
C CYS A 327 17.22 -11.34 0.00
N GLU A 328 18.27 -12.08 -0.35
CA GLU A 328 19.66 -11.69 -0.14
C GLU A 328 20.02 -10.48 -1.02
N GLY A 329 19.63 -10.52 -2.31
CA GLY A 329 19.90 -9.45 -3.28
C GLY A 329 19.14 -8.13 -2.99
N VAL A 330 17.97 -8.16 -2.32
CA VAL A 330 17.22 -6.94 -1.99
C VAL A 330 17.51 -6.42 -0.59
N CYS A 331 18.29 -7.13 0.22
CA CYS A 331 18.60 -6.69 1.58
C CYS A 331 19.54 -5.48 1.57
N PRO A 332 19.08 -4.28 2.00
CA PRO A 332 19.88 -3.06 1.89
C PRO A 332 21.08 -3.03 2.84
N VAL A 333 21.14 -3.94 3.80
CA VAL A 333 22.22 -4.08 4.82
C VAL A 333 22.91 -5.44 4.76
N SER A 334 22.62 -6.28 3.74
CA SER A 334 23.19 -7.62 3.58
C SER A 334 23.07 -8.51 4.83
N ALA A 335 21.92 -8.43 5.52
CA ALA A 335 21.67 -9.18 6.75
C ALA A 335 21.21 -10.63 6.53
N ILE A 336 21.03 -11.07 5.28
CA ILE A 336 20.52 -12.40 4.95
C ILE A 336 21.61 -13.22 4.31
N SER A 337 21.76 -14.46 4.78
CA SER A 337 22.63 -15.47 4.17
C SER A 337 21.84 -16.73 3.92
N LEU A 338 21.89 -17.26 2.71
CA LEU A 338 21.25 -18.52 2.32
C LEU A 338 22.20 -19.70 2.50
N PHE A 339 21.65 -20.86 2.82
CA PHE A 339 22.39 -22.11 2.96
C PHE A 339 22.21 -22.98 1.71
N ASP A 340 23.24 -23.76 1.36
CA ASP A 340 23.23 -24.62 0.18
C ASP A 340 22.18 -25.75 0.27
N ASP A 341 21.85 -26.17 1.49
CA ASP A 341 20.90 -27.24 1.82
C ASP A 341 19.44 -26.74 2.02
N GLY A 342 19.21 -25.48 1.76
CA GLY A 342 17.90 -24.83 1.90
C GLY A 342 17.77 -23.98 3.15
N GLY A 343 16.90 -22.95 3.07
CA GLY A 343 16.73 -21.97 4.14
C GLY A 343 17.86 -20.94 4.21
N GLY A 344 18.03 -20.34 5.35
CA GLY A 344 19.03 -19.29 5.58
C GLY A 344 18.87 -18.65 6.96
N ASP A 345 19.74 -17.72 7.29
CA ASP A 345 19.70 -16.97 8.55
C ASP A 345 19.63 -15.46 8.31
N VAL A 346 19.17 -14.75 9.32
CA VAL A 346 19.07 -13.29 9.33
C VAL A 346 19.90 -12.76 10.49
N ASP A 347 20.98 -12.05 10.16
CA ASP A 347 21.80 -11.36 11.17
C ASP A 347 21.01 -10.21 11.81
N LYS A 348 20.50 -10.48 13.02
CA LYS A 348 19.69 -9.52 13.78
C LYS A 348 20.50 -8.33 14.30
N SER A 349 21.83 -8.39 14.29
CA SER A 349 22.68 -7.29 14.77
C SER A 349 22.73 -6.13 13.78
N ILE A 350 22.58 -6.44 12.47
CA ILE A 350 22.60 -5.45 11.38
C ILE A 350 21.22 -5.27 10.71
N CYS A 351 20.28 -6.21 10.93
CA CYS A 351 18.94 -6.14 10.33
C CYS A 351 18.18 -4.90 10.83
N ILE A 352 17.68 -4.08 9.90
CA ILE A 352 16.89 -2.87 10.16
C ILE A 352 15.37 -3.11 10.19
N ASN A 353 14.92 -4.35 10.12
CA ASN A 353 13.51 -4.76 10.14
C ASN A 353 12.62 -4.07 9.08
N CYS A 354 13.17 -3.76 7.92
CA CYS A 354 12.43 -3.13 6.81
C CYS A 354 11.48 -4.10 6.08
N PHE A 355 11.68 -5.40 6.25
CA PHE A 355 10.90 -6.46 5.62
C PHE A 355 10.91 -6.47 4.07
N CYS A 356 11.83 -5.77 3.40
CA CYS A 356 12.01 -5.86 1.94
C CYS A 356 12.17 -7.30 1.47
N CYS A 357 12.88 -8.13 2.23
CA CYS A 357 13.05 -9.55 1.96
C CYS A 357 11.73 -10.33 1.96
N GLN A 358 10.80 -10.00 2.86
CA GLN A 358 9.47 -10.60 2.91
C GLN A 358 8.61 -10.13 1.73
N GLU A 359 8.61 -8.82 1.43
CA GLU A 359 7.84 -8.26 0.33
C GLU A 359 8.21 -8.89 -1.02
N MET A 360 9.50 -9.21 -1.19
CA MET A 360 10.07 -9.68 -2.45
C MET A 360 10.11 -11.19 -2.59
N CYS A 361 9.87 -11.94 -1.51
CA CYS A 361 9.90 -13.41 -1.53
C CYS A 361 8.76 -13.97 -2.41
N PRO A 362 9.05 -14.67 -3.53
CA PRO A 362 8.00 -15.19 -4.40
C PRO A 362 7.23 -16.35 -3.78
N GLU A 363 7.89 -17.12 -2.90
CA GLU A 363 7.32 -18.29 -2.25
C GLU A 363 6.61 -17.95 -0.92
N GLY A 364 6.80 -16.72 -0.38
CA GLY A 364 6.30 -16.35 0.94
C GLY A 364 7.02 -17.05 2.09
N ALA A 365 8.25 -17.52 1.86
CA ALA A 365 9.06 -18.22 2.85
C ALA A 365 9.52 -17.31 4.02
N ILE A 366 9.34 -15.99 3.91
CA ILE A 366 9.74 -15.05 4.96
C ILE A 366 8.50 -14.49 5.65
N ARG A 367 8.51 -14.57 6.99
CA ARG A 367 7.42 -14.05 7.82
C ARG A 367 7.95 -13.27 9.02
N PRO A 368 7.23 -12.26 9.51
CA PRO A 368 7.59 -11.59 10.75
C PRO A 368 7.38 -12.51 11.94
N VAL A 369 8.37 -12.61 12.82
CA VAL A 369 8.27 -13.32 14.10
C VAL A 369 8.56 -12.36 15.24
N ALA A 370 7.76 -12.47 16.29
CA ALA A 370 7.91 -11.63 17.48
C ALA A 370 9.24 -11.87 18.18
N GLY A 371 9.91 -10.80 18.59
CA GLY A 371 11.08 -10.85 19.46
C GLY A 371 10.78 -11.49 20.81
N SER A 372 11.83 -11.89 21.53
CA SER A 372 11.68 -12.64 22.79
C SER A 372 10.88 -11.88 23.84
N LEU A 373 11.12 -10.59 23.99
CA LEU A 373 10.39 -9.74 24.93
C LEU A 373 8.91 -9.59 24.51
N LEU A 374 8.65 -9.42 23.23
CA LEU A 374 7.31 -9.33 22.70
C LEU A 374 6.49 -10.61 22.91
N LYS A 375 7.13 -11.79 22.80
CA LYS A 375 6.50 -13.08 23.14
C LYS A 375 6.09 -13.16 24.61
N ILE A 376 6.93 -12.62 25.49
CA ILE A 376 6.64 -12.57 26.94
C ILE A 376 5.47 -11.62 27.19
N LEU A 377 5.49 -10.41 26.63
CA LEU A 377 4.44 -9.40 26.81
C LEU A 377 3.08 -9.91 26.28
N LYS A 378 3.07 -10.56 25.11
CA LYS A 378 1.84 -11.19 24.57
C LYS A 378 1.31 -12.30 25.50
N ARG A 379 2.18 -13.09 26.13
CA ARG A 379 1.76 -14.12 27.11
C ARG A 379 1.18 -13.52 28.40
N LEU A 380 1.61 -12.31 28.75
CA LEU A 380 1.13 -11.58 29.94
C LEU A 380 -0.12 -10.72 29.64
N GLY A 381 -0.61 -10.70 28.38
CA GLY A 381 -1.77 -9.89 27.98
C GLY A 381 -1.49 -8.38 27.98
N VAL A 382 -0.21 -7.97 27.90
CA VAL A 382 0.24 -6.56 27.92
C VAL A 382 0.52 -6.04 26.51
N ALA A 383 0.47 -6.92 25.50
CA ALA A 383 0.76 -6.60 24.09
C ALA A 383 -0.13 -7.41 23.14
#